data_cc44a0b1d4d71ce7fef0fbc54bfd67fe
#
_entry.id   cc44a0b1d4d71ce7fef0fbc54bfd67fe
#
_cell.length_a   1.000
_cell.length_b   1.000
_cell.length_c   1.000
_cell.angle_alpha   90.00
_cell.angle_beta   90.00
_cell.angle_gamma   90.00
#
_symmetry.space_group_name_H-M   'P 1'
#
loop_
_entity.id
_entity.type
_entity.pdbx_description
1 polymer ?
#
loop_
_entity_poly.entity_id
_entity_poly.type
_entity_poly.pdbx_seq_one_letter_code
_entity_poly.pdbx_strand_id
1 'polypeptide(L)'
;MKHRDRVQLALNHEIPDRCPLQVSFTPEFAARLRTEMKLGGDKLHNPHGGGNTYELERALGEDLLLTSVGWANSYYQDAWEYTDEWGVGWKSAEYATRFGTGRYTEMHNFPLAADDAIN
;
A
#
# COMPACT_ATOMS: atom_id res chain seq x y z
N MET A 1 -6.47 -0.07 26.19
CA MET A 1 -5.05 0.37 26.01
C MET A 1 -4.97 1.32 24.82
N LYS A 2 -4.08 2.31 24.83
CA LYS A 2 -3.85 3.18 23.66
C LYS A 2 -3.05 2.44 22.59
N HIS A 3 -3.24 2.80 21.33
CA HIS A 3 -2.51 2.20 20.19
C HIS A 3 -0.99 2.23 20.39
N ARG A 4 -0.45 3.39 20.75
CA ARG A 4 0.99 3.57 21.00
C ARG A 4 1.51 2.66 22.12
N ASP A 5 0.78 2.57 23.22
CA ASP A 5 1.22 1.77 24.39
C ASP A 5 1.24 0.28 24.02
N ARG A 6 0.26 -0.16 23.23
CA ARG A 6 0.19 -1.54 22.73
C ARG A 6 1.40 -1.89 21.87
N VAL A 7 1.75 -1.00 20.92
CA VAL A 7 2.92 -1.18 20.07
C VAL A 7 4.20 -1.18 20.91
N GLN A 8 4.32 -0.26 21.87
CA GLN A 8 5.49 -0.16 22.73
C GLN A 8 5.71 -1.42 23.56
N LEU A 9 4.67 -1.99 24.16
CA LEU A 9 4.76 -3.25 24.89
C LEU A 9 5.22 -4.39 23.99
N ALA A 10 4.62 -4.50 22.77
CA ALA A 10 5.01 -5.54 21.83
C ALA A 10 6.48 -5.42 21.39
N LEU A 11 6.97 -4.21 21.15
CA LEU A 11 8.37 -3.95 20.81
C LEU A 11 9.32 -4.25 21.97
N ASN A 12 8.87 -4.11 23.21
CA ASN A 12 9.62 -4.46 24.40
C ASN A 12 9.52 -5.97 24.77
N HIS A 13 8.90 -6.78 23.90
CA HIS A 13 8.63 -8.20 24.19
C HIS A 13 7.73 -8.44 25.42
N GLU A 14 6.89 -7.46 25.74
CA GLU A 14 5.88 -7.55 26.80
C GLU A 14 4.52 -7.90 26.19
N ILE A 15 3.57 -8.36 26.99
CA ILE A 15 2.27 -8.82 26.53
C ILE A 15 1.27 -7.66 26.56
N PRO A 16 0.84 -7.11 25.40
CA PRO A 16 -0.25 -6.14 25.32
C PRO A 16 -1.63 -6.82 25.48
N ASP A 17 -2.69 -6.01 25.51
CA ASP A 17 -4.08 -6.50 25.57
C ASP A 17 -4.51 -7.31 24.33
N ARG A 18 -3.90 -7.05 23.18
CA ARG A 18 -3.98 -7.82 21.93
C ARG A 18 -2.74 -7.57 21.08
N CYS A 19 -2.51 -8.38 20.08
CA CYS A 19 -1.48 -8.12 19.08
C CYS A 19 -1.72 -6.77 18.38
N PRO A 20 -0.69 -5.93 18.22
CA PRO A 20 -0.80 -4.73 17.38
C PRO A 20 -1.21 -5.10 15.96
N LEU A 21 -2.12 -4.32 15.40
CA LEU A 21 -2.67 -4.53 14.07
C LEU A 21 -2.11 -3.50 13.08
N GLN A 22 -1.64 -3.99 11.96
CA GLN A 22 -1.38 -3.23 10.74
C GLN A 22 -1.74 -4.13 9.55
N VAL A 23 -2.57 -3.65 8.64
CA VAL A 23 -3.00 -4.37 7.45
C VAL A 23 -2.98 -3.43 6.25
N SER A 24 -2.45 -3.91 5.14
CA SER A 24 -2.55 -3.21 3.86
C SER A 24 -3.47 -3.98 2.93
N PHE A 25 -4.31 -3.25 2.22
CA PHE A 25 -5.29 -3.82 1.30
C PHE A 25 -4.96 -3.43 -0.14
N THR A 26 -5.37 -4.27 -1.10
CA THR A 26 -5.40 -3.83 -2.49
C THR A 26 -6.41 -2.69 -2.67
N PRO A 27 -6.19 -1.79 -3.64
CA PRO A 27 -7.09 -0.65 -3.86
C PRO A 27 -8.55 -1.05 -4.03
N GLU A 28 -8.82 -2.14 -4.76
CA GLU A 28 -10.16 -2.64 -5.03
C GLU A 28 -10.85 -3.14 -3.75
N PHE A 29 -10.10 -3.88 -2.93
CA PHE A 29 -10.63 -4.36 -1.66
C PHE A 29 -10.85 -3.23 -0.67
N ALA A 30 -9.92 -2.27 -0.59
CA ALA A 30 -10.06 -1.09 0.25
C ALA A 30 -11.30 -0.26 -0.15
N ALA A 31 -11.54 -0.06 -1.45
CA ALA A 31 -12.72 0.65 -1.96
C ALA A 31 -14.02 -0.07 -1.57
N ARG A 32 -14.07 -1.39 -1.73
CA ARG A 32 -15.23 -2.20 -1.32
C ARG A 32 -15.46 -2.12 0.19
N LEU A 33 -14.41 -2.26 0.99
CA LEU A 33 -14.50 -2.22 2.45
C LEU A 33 -14.98 -0.85 2.95
N ARG A 34 -14.51 0.25 2.35
CA ARG A 34 -15.02 1.61 2.61
C ARG A 34 -16.51 1.72 2.34
N THR A 35 -16.98 1.18 1.22
CA THR A 35 -18.40 1.17 0.86
C THR A 35 -19.22 0.42 1.90
N GLU A 36 -18.81 -0.79 2.28
CA GLU A 36 -19.50 -1.63 3.26
C GLU A 36 -19.52 -0.97 4.65
N MET A 37 -18.45 -0.30 5.04
CA MET A 37 -18.31 0.41 6.31
C MET A 37 -18.95 1.81 6.28
N LYS A 38 -19.50 2.25 5.16
CA LYS A 38 -20.11 3.58 4.96
C LYS A 38 -19.15 4.73 5.30
N LEU A 39 -17.88 4.55 5.04
CA LEU A 39 -16.86 5.58 5.19
C LEU A 39 -16.92 6.54 4.01
N GLY A 40 -16.76 7.84 4.28
CA GLY A 40 -16.73 8.89 3.25
C GLY A 40 -15.63 8.63 2.22
N GLY A 41 -15.93 8.93 0.97
CA GLY A 41 -15.10 8.54 -0.13
C GLY A 41 -13.81 9.32 -0.25
N ASP A 42 -12.69 8.76 0.16
CA ASP A 42 -11.43 9.15 -0.40
C ASP A 42 -11.09 8.32 -1.62
N LYS A 43 -10.86 9.08 -2.63
CA LYS A 43 -10.52 8.68 -3.97
C LYS A 43 -9.13 8.07 -3.94
N LEU A 44 -9.00 6.81 -4.13
CA LEU A 44 -7.75 6.10 -4.23
C LEU A 44 -6.96 6.03 -2.90
N HIS A 45 -7.16 4.93 -2.24
CA HIS A 45 -6.20 4.47 -1.25
C HIS A 45 -4.86 4.24 -1.95
N ASN A 46 -3.97 5.22 -1.86
CA ASN A 46 -2.58 5.02 -2.22
C ASN A 46 -1.82 4.64 -0.94
N PRO A 47 -1.52 3.37 -0.71
CA PRO A 47 -0.84 2.94 0.52
C PRO A 47 0.58 3.51 0.62
N HIS A 48 1.11 4.05 -0.46
CA HIS A 48 2.47 4.56 -0.56
C HIS A 48 2.54 6.07 -0.85
N GLY A 49 1.40 6.74 -1.05
CA GLY A 49 1.35 8.16 -1.42
C GLY A 49 0.96 9.08 -0.29
N GLY A 50 1.51 10.28 -0.29
CA GLY A 50 1.03 11.37 0.55
C GLY A 50 -0.45 11.68 0.28
N GLY A 51 -1.15 12.18 1.29
CA GLY A 51 -2.58 12.53 1.19
C GLY A 51 -3.53 11.44 1.66
N ASN A 52 -3.03 10.32 2.18
CA ASN A 52 -3.89 9.33 2.84
C ASN A 52 -4.41 9.91 4.16
N THR A 53 -5.73 9.94 4.33
CA THR A 53 -6.37 10.38 5.58
C THR A 53 -6.39 9.31 6.65
N TYR A 54 -6.04 8.07 6.31
CA TYR A 54 -6.07 6.89 7.19
C TYR A 54 -7.43 6.64 7.84
N GLU A 55 -8.50 7.02 7.16
CA GLU A 55 -9.85 6.87 7.69
C GLU A 55 -10.25 5.41 7.83
N LEU A 56 -9.92 4.59 6.82
CA LEU A 56 -10.18 3.15 6.83
C LEU A 56 -9.40 2.44 7.94
N GLU A 57 -8.10 2.71 8.01
CA GLU A 57 -7.20 2.12 9.00
C GLU A 57 -7.62 2.47 10.43
N ARG A 58 -8.01 3.73 10.65
CA ARG A 58 -8.55 4.18 11.94
C ARG A 58 -9.88 3.54 12.28
N ALA A 59 -10.77 3.40 11.30
CA ALA A 59 -12.07 2.74 11.49
C ALA A 59 -11.90 1.25 11.79
N LEU A 60 -10.87 0.61 11.26
CA LEU A 60 -10.49 -0.77 11.57
C LEU A 60 -9.76 -0.91 12.91
N GLY A 61 -9.38 0.19 13.55
CA GLY A 61 -8.65 0.19 14.81
C GLY A 61 -7.18 -0.26 14.68
N GLU A 62 -6.55 0.06 13.56
CA GLU A 62 -5.14 -0.23 13.36
C GLU A 62 -4.26 0.53 14.34
N ASP A 63 -3.21 -0.11 14.79
CA ASP A 63 -2.27 0.43 15.77
C ASP A 63 -1.06 1.12 15.13
N LEU A 64 -0.80 0.81 13.87
CA LEU A 64 0.30 1.33 13.07
C LEU A 64 -0.24 1.87 11.75
N LEU A 65 0.19 3.04 11.37
CA LEU A 65 -0.15 3.66 10.10
C LEU A 65 1.12 3.76 9.25
N LEU A 66 1.07 3.21 8.04
CA LEU A 66 2.19 3.30 7.10
C LEU A 66 2.17 4.66 6.40
N THR A 67 3.30 5.33 6.42
CA THR A 67 3.54 6.51 5.60
C THR A 67 4.89 6.38 4.91
N SER A 68 5.00 6.92 3.71
CA SER A 68 6.28 7.04 3.02
C SER A 68 6.74 8.49 2.96
N VAL A 69 8.04 8.70 3.02
CA VAL A 69 8.66 10.00 2.81
C VAL A 69 8.78 10.28 1.32
N GLY A 70 7.64 10.60 0.68
CA GLY A 70 7.66 11.12 -0.68
C GLY A 70 8.36 10.22 -1.68
N TRP A 71 8.02 8.97 -1.73
CA TRP A 71 8.38 8.16 -2.88
C TRP A 71 7.71 8.74 -4.10
N ALA A 72 8.53 8.91 -5.07
CA ALA A 72 8.21 9.46 -6.32
C ALA A 72 6.80 9.12 -6.77
N ASN A 73 6.12 10.13 -7.23
CA ASN A 73 4.87 10.00 -7.98
C ASN A 73 5.01 9.06 -9.20
N SER A 74 6.23 8.67 -9.52
CA SER A 74 6.59 7.74 -10.60
C SER A 74 6.36 6.27 -10.26
N TYR A 75 6.39 5.87 -8.98
CA TYR A 75 6.22 4.47 -8.61
C TYR A 75 4.79 3.94 -8.82
N TYR A 76 3.79 4.80 -8.78
CA TYR A 76 2.40 4.41 -8.97
C TYR A 76 1.74 5.35 -9.98
N GLN A 77 1.84 5.00 -11.24
CA GLN A 77 1.14 5.73 -12.30
C GLN A 77 -0.11 4.94 -12.71
N ASP A 78 -1.16 5.65 -13.06
CA ASP A 78 -2.39 5.03 -13.58
C ASP A 78 -2.28 4.66 -15.08
N ALA A 79 -1.05 4.59 -15.57
CA ALA A 79 -0.75 4.14 -16.91
C ALA A 79 -0.62 2.60 -16.96
N TRP A 80 -0.99 2.01 -18.09
CA TRP A 80 -0.86 0.59 -18.33
C TRP A 80 0.60 0.13 -18.35
N GLU A 81 1.47 0.96 -18.90
CA GLU A 81 2.90 0.74 -18.99
C GLU A 81 3.61 2.09 -18.82
N TYR A 82 4.67 2.13 -18.03
CA TYR A 82 5.46 3.34 -17.78
C TYR A 82 6.88 2.99 -17.34
N THR A 83 7.75 3.99 -17.38
CA THR A 83 9.11 3.91 -16.84
C THR A 83 9.25 4.91 -15.70
N ASP A 84 9.83 4.50 -14.59
CA ASP A 84 10.10 5.38 -13.45
C ASP A 84 11.40 6.18 -13.61
N GLU A 85 11.70 7.05 -12.64
CA GLU A 85 12.92 7.87 -12.66
C GLU A 85 14.22 7.07 -12.55
N TRP A 86 14.16 5.82 -12.18
CA TRP A 86 15.30 4.90 -12.10
C TRP A 86 15.50 4.11 -13.39
N GLY A 87 14.66 4.34 -14.38
CA GLY A 87 14.67 3.63 -15.64
C GLY A 87 14.03 2.23 -15.58
N VAL A 88 13.40 1.88 -14.46
CA VAL A 88 12.69 0.61 -14.34
C VAL A 88 11.39 0.68 -15.13
N GLY A 89 11.19 -0.27 -16.03
CA GLY A 89 9.93 -0.41 -16.76
C GLY A 89 8.90 -1.18 -15.94
N TRP A 90 7.71 -0.63 -15.86
CA TRP A 90 6.56 -1.18 -15.14
C TRP A 90 5.43 -1.49 -16.11
N LYS A 91 4.75 -2.60 -15.90
CA LYS A 91 3.61 -3.03 -16.69
C LYS A 91 2.49 -3.51 -15.79
N SER A 92 1.29 -3.09 -16.10
CA SER A 92 0.09 -3.55 -15.39
C SER A 92 -0.33 -4.94 -15.89
N ALA A 93 -0.74 -5.77 -14.95
CA ALA A 93 -1.38 -7.07 -15.19
C ALA A 93 -2.74 -7.11 -14.50
N GLU A 94 -3.73 -7.63 -15.18
CA GLU A 94 -5.05 -7.86 -14.60
C GLU A 94 -5.14 -9.25 -13.99
N TYR A 95 -5.88 -9.35 -12.92
CA TYR A 95 -6.24 -10.63 -12.34
C TYR A 95 -7.73 -10.71 -12.05
N ALA A 96 -8.27 -11.90 -12.11
CA ALA A 96 -9.66 -12.17 -11.76
C ALA A 96 -9.76 -13.14 -10.59
N THR A 97 -10.66 -12.86 -9.68
CA THR A 97 -11.01 -13.72 -8.56
C THR A 97 -12.52 -13.94 -8.52
N ARG A 98 -12.98 -14.85 -7.69
CA ARG A 98 -14.42 -15.01 -7.43
C ARG A 98 -15.09 -13.77 -6.83
N PHE A 99 -14.32 -12.78 -6.37
CA PHE A 99 -14.82 -11.55 -5.75
C PHE A 99 -14.73 -10.33 -6.67
N GLY A 100 -14.21 -10.49 -7.87
CA GLY A 100 -14.03 -9.41 -8.83
C GLY A 100 -12.68 -9.45 -9.52
N THR A 101 -12.44 -8.45 -10.34
CA THR A 101 -11.17 -8.22 -11.03
C THR A 101 -10.39 -7.13 -10.33
N GLY A 102 -9.08 -7.22 -10.40
CA GLY A 102 -8.16 -6.19 -9.92
C GLY A 102 -6.97 -6.07 -10.86
N ARG A 103 -6.12 -5.07 -10.60
CA ARG A 103 -4.93 -4.78 -11.37
C ARG A 103 -3.75 -4.64 -10.41
N TYR A 104 -2.61 -5.18 -10.77
CA TYR A 104 -1.34 -4.93 -10.11
C TYR A 104 -0.29 -4.55 -11.15
N THR A 105 0.79 -3.96 -10.68
CA THR A 105 1.89 -3.53 -11.54
C THR A 105 3.13 -4.36 -11.22
N GLU A 106 3.80 -4.84 -12.24
CA GLU A 106 5.03 -5.62 -12.13
C GLU A 106 6.16 -4.99 -12.94
N MET A 107 7.38 -5.20 -12.50
CA MET A 107 8.57 -4.80 -13.25
C MET A 107 8.75 -5.72 -14.45
N HIS A 108 8.96 -5.13 -15.63
CA HIS A 108 9.21 -5.89 -16.85
C HIS A 108 10.53 -5.52 -17.55
N ASN A 109 11.12 -4.38 -17.16
CA ASN A 109 12.44 -3.96 -17.63
C ASN A 109 13.32 -3.61 -16.43
N PHE A 110 14.53 -4.14 -16.44
CA PHE A 110 15.49 -4.04 -15.34
C PHE A 110 16.75 -3.35 -15.88
N PRO A 111 16.97 -2.05 -15.60
CA PRO A 111 18.09 -1.28 -16.15
C PRO A 111 19.47 -1.89 -15.83
N LEU A 112 19.59 -2.57 -14.70
CA LEU A 112 20.84 -3.18 -14.25
C LEU A 112 21.01 -4.64 -14.72
N ALA A 113 20.12 -5.16 -15.55
CA ALA A 113 20.24 -6.52 -16.08
C ALA A 113 21.15 -6.62 -17.32
N ALA A 114 21.54 -5.51 -17.91
CA ALA A 114 22.48 -5.49 -19.02
C ALA A 114 23.92 -5.69 -18.51
N ASP A 115 24.72 -6.48 -19.22
CA ASP A 115 26.11 -6.82 -18.84
C ASP A 115 27.03 -5.58 -18.75
N ASP A 116 26.66 -4.48 -19.40
CA ASP A 116 27.37 -3.21 -19.43
C ASP A 116 26.82 -2.13 -18.47
N ALA A 117 25.78 -2.46 -17.72
CA ALA A 117 25.13 -1.50 -16.83
C ALA A 117 25.98 -1.03 -15.64
N ILE A 118 27.08 -1.72 -15.35
CA ILE A 118 27.94 -1.48 -14.17
C ILE A 118 29.36 -1.01 -14.56
N ASN A 119 29.60 -0.61 -15.80
CA ASN A 119 30.91 -0.09 -16.25
C ASN A 119 31.01 1.42 -16.18
#